data_b42953ef1ebac9077e361ab6ea9c7cd9
#
_entry.id   b42953ef1ebac9077e361ab6ea9c7cd9
#
_cell.length_a   1.000
_cell.length_b   1.000
_cell.length_c   1.000
_cell.angle_alpha   90.00
_cell.angle_beta   90.00
_cell.angle_gamma   90.00
#
_symmetry.space_group_name_H-M   'P 1'
#
loop_
_entity.id
_entity.type
_entity.pdbx_description
1 polymer ?
#
loop_
_entity_poly.entity_id
_entity_poly.type
_entity_poly.pdbx_seq_one_letter_code
_entity_poly.pdbx_strand_id
1 'polypeptide(L)'
;FFEPSTRTHFSFSSAEMQLGCKVENFTAQGSSVEKGESLYDTAKTFEAIGFDALVIRHKENEYFNSLKGLNIPVLNGGDGSGNHPTQCLLDLLTMYQEFGRLEGIKLAIIGDIAHSRVAASNKEAMEILGGECVFSGPEFWQRKGYDYMEIDEAVKWADVVMMLRIQNERHETDNTMSNSEYLERYGMNERRYNMLNDHCIIMH
;
A
#
# COMPACT_ATOMS: atom_id res chain seq x y z
N PHE A 1 13.87 -6.10 7.12
CA PHE A 1 13.12 -6.10 5.87
C PHE A 1 13.45 -7.34 5.06
N PHE A 2 12.42 -8.12 4.67
CA PHE A 2 12.51 -9.35 3.87
C PHE A 2 12.12 -9.09 2.40
N GLU A 3 11.67 -7.87 2.10
CA GLU A 3 11.42 -7.36 0.75
C GLU A 3 12.08 -5.98 0.63
N PRO A 4 12.83 -5.68 -0.45
CA PRO A 4 13.46 -4.38 -0.63
C PRO A 4 12.47 -3.22 -0.62
N SER A 5 12.75 -2.18 0.15
CA SER A 5 11.92 -0.97 0.20
C SER A 5 12.70 0.19 0.80
N THR A 6 13.10 1.15 -0.01
CA THR A 6 13.83 2.32 0.47
C THR A 6 12.92 3.26 1.29
N ARG A 7 11.78 3.66 0.71
CA ARG A 7 10.89 4.63 1.37
C ARG A 7 10.34 4.11 2.68
N THR A 8 9.75 2.92 2.70
CA THR A 8 9.17 2.34 3.93
C THR A 8 10.23 2.16 5.01
N HIS A 9 11.41 1.64 4.64
CA HIS A 9 12.50 1.43 5.57
C HIS A 9 12.91 2.74 6.25
N PHE A 10 13.30 3.75 5.47
CA PHE A 10 13.82 5.00 6.04
C PHE A 10 12.74 5.87 6.69
N SER A 11 11.47 5.78 6.26
CA SER A 11 10.39 6.49 6.95
C SER A 11 10.12 5.92 8.34
N PHE A 12 10.12 4.60 8.51
CA PHE A 12 10.04 3.98 9.84
C PHE A 12 11.26 4.36 10.70
N SER A 13 12.47 4.13 10.20
CA SER A 13 13.68 4.44 10.95
C SER A 13 13.74 5.91 11.38
N SER A 14 13.33 6.83 10.51
CA SER A 14 13.27 8.27 10.83
C SER A 14 12.24 8.56 11.92
N ALA A 15 11.04 7.99 11.83
CA ALA A 15 9.99 8.18 12.82
C ALA A 15 10.39 7.61 14.19
N GLU A 16 10.94 6.42 14.21
CA GLU A 16 11.45 5.76 15.43
C GLU A 16 12.53 6.59 16.12
N MET A 17 13.51 7.10 15.36
CA MET A 17 14.55 7.99 15.92
C MET A 17 13.98 9.28 16.48
N GLN A 18 12.99 9.89 15.80
CA GLN A 18 12.32 11.11 16.28
C GLN A 18 11.53 10.86 17.57
N LEU A 19 11.05 9.64 17.78
CA LEU A 19 10.38 9.20 19.01
C LEU A 19 11.36 8.79 20.10
N GLY A 20 12.68 8.88 19.87
CA GLY A 20 13.71 8.53 20.84
C GLY A 20 14.01 7.02 20.90
N CYS A 21 13.57 6.23 19.96
CA CYS A 21 13.88 4.80 19.90
C CYS A 21 15.33 4.58 19.46
N LYS A 22 15.92 3.47 19.94
CA LYS A 22 17.15 2.92 19.36
C LYS A 22 16.75 1.98 18.24
N VAL A 23 17.30 2.23 17.06
CA VAL A 23 16.90 1.51 15.83
C VAL A 23 18.06 0.65 15.34
N GLU A 24 17.77 -0.63 15.15
CA GLU A 24 18.68 -1.57 14.48
C GLU A 24 18.05 -2.05 13.18
N ASN A 25 18.84 -2.05 12.13
CA ASN A 25 18.37 -2.43 10.80
C ASN A 25 18.80 -3.85 10.45
N PHE A 26 17.82 -4.67 10.06
CA PHE A 26 18.03 -6.03 9.61
C PHE A 26 17.64 -6.20 8.15
N THR A 27 18.46 -6.91 7.39
CA THR A 27 18.14 -7.38 6.04
C THR A 27 18.32 -8.89 5.96
N ALA A 28 17.44 -9.57 5.23
CA ALA A 28 17.53 -11.02 5.06
C ALA A 28 18.81 -11.44 4.32
N GLN A 29 19.25 -10.60 3.37
CA GLN A 29 20.49 -10.83 2.64
C GLN A 29 21.71 -10.77 3.57
N GLY A 30 22.57 -11.78 3.52
CA GLY A 30 23.75 -11.91 4.36
C GLY A 30 23.47 -12.38 5.80
N SER A 31 22.24 -12.80 6.09
CA SER A 31 21.81 -13.26 7.41
C SER A 31 21.59 -14.79 7.47
N SER A 32 21.18 -15.29 8.65
CA SER A 32 20.83 -16.69 8.85
C SER A 32 19.62 -17.14 8.02
N VAL A 33 18.81 -16.22 7.53
CA VAL A 33 17.68 -16.50 6.62
C VAL A 33 18.17 -17.20 5.34
N GLU A 34 19.34 -16.83 4.82
CA GLU A 34 19.94 -17.51 3.65
C GLU A 34 20.32 -18.97 3.94
N LYS A 35 20.47 -19.33 5.22
CA LYS A 35 20.76 -20.70 5.67
C LYS A 35 19.50 -21.49 6.00
N GLY A 36 18.30 -20.93 5.73
CA GLY A 36 17.01 -21.57 5.95
C GLY A 36 16.34 -21.24 7.30
N GLU A 37 16.81 -20.24 8.03
CA GLU A 37 16.14 -19.78 9.25
C GLU A 37 14.76 -19.21 8.90
N SER A 38 13.74 -19.64 9.65
CA SER A 38 12.37 -19.16 9.43
C SER A 38 12.17 -17.72 9.90
N LEU A 39 11.14 -17.04 9.36
CA LEU A 39 10.74 -15.71 9.83
C LEU A 39 10.43 -15.72 11.35
N TYR A 40 9.77 -16.78 11.83
CA TYR A 40 9.46 -16.93 13.25
C TYR A 40 10.72 -17.03 14.12
N ASP A 41 11.69 -17.87 13.73
CA ASP A 41 12.92 -18.06 14.49
C ASP A 41 13.76 -16.77 14.52
N THR A 42 13.84 -16.05 13.38
CA THR A 42 14.48 -14.74 13.32
C THR A 42 13.82 -13.75 14.27
N ALA A 43 12.48 -13.63 14.21
CA ALA A 43 11.73 -12.71 15.07
C ALA A 43 11.82 -13.10 16.56
N LYS A 44 11.81 -14.41 16.86
CA LYS A 44 11.97 -14.94 18.22
C LYS A 44 13.37 -14.69 18.78
N THR A 45 14.38 -14.71 17.92
CA THR A 45 15.75 -14.33 18.29
C THR A 45 15.81 -12.86 18.69
N PHE A 46 15.18 -11.95 17.91
CA PHE A 46 15.13 -10.53 18.28
C PHE A 46 14.41 -10.30 19.61
N GLU A 47 13.28 -10.96 19.83
CA GLU A 47 12.60 -10.92 21.13
C GLU A 47 13.54 -11.37 22.28
N ALA A 48 14.26 -12.49 22.08
CA ALA A 48 15.11 -13.06 23.10
C ALA A 48 16.34 -12.20 23.46
N ILE A 49 16.87 -11.44 22.51
CA ILE A 49 18.00 -10.52 22.75
C ILE A 49 17.55 -9.14 23.23
N GLY A 50 16.24 -8.90 23.38
CA GLY A 50 15.72 -7.73 24.08
C GLY A 50 15.22 -6.60 23.20
N PHE A 51 14.78 -6.86 21.98
CA PHE A 51 14.04 -5.87 21.19
C PHE A 51 12.64 -5.69 21.76
N ASP A 52 12.17 -4.44 21.81
CA ASP A 52 10.85 -4.08 22.34
C ASP A 52 9.74 -4.16 21.28
N ALA A 53 10.07 -4.02 19.99
CA ALA A 53 9.14 -4.08 18.86
C ALA A 53 9.87 -4.43 17.57
N LEU A 54 9.12 -4.94 16.59
CA LEU A 54 9.63 -5.23 15.25
C LEU A 54 8.78 -4.52 14.19
N VAL A 55 9.42 -3.92 13.19
CA VAL A 55 8.76 -3.52 11.95
C VAL A 55 9.17 -4.50 10.86
N ILE A 56 8.20 -5.24 10.33
CA ILE A 56 8.45 -6.28 9.34
C ILE A 56 7.77 -5.93 8.02
N ARG A 57 8.53 -6.01 6.92
CA ARG A 57 8.02 -6.03 5.56
C ARG A 57 8.43 -7.33 4.90
N HIS A 58 7.46 -8.03 4.35
CA HIS A 58 7.66 -9.38 3.79
C HIS A 58 6.97 -9.53 2.43
N LYS A 59 7.48 -10.44 1.60
CA LYS A 59 6.92 -10.73 0.25
C LYS A 59 5.66 -11.60 0.29
N GLU A 60 5.44 -12.34 1.38
CA GLU A 60 4.27 -13.20 1.56
C GLU A 60 3.10 -12.43 2.15
N ASN A 61 1.89 -12.74 1.68
CA ASN A 61 0.67 -12.21 2.26
C ASN A 61 0.48 -12.79 3.66
N GLU A 62 -0.04 -11.97 4.58
CA GLU A 62 -0.40 -12.40 5.93
C GLU A 62 0.74 -13.10 6.70
N TYR A 63 2.00 -12.78 6.40
CA TYR A 63 3.18 -13.36 7.06
C TYR A 63 3.08 -13.34 8.59
N PHE A 64 2.36 -12.36 9.14
CA PHE A 64 2.15 -12.18 10.58
C PHE A 64 1.40 -13.37 11.22
N ASN A 65 0.70 -14.19 10.44
CA ASN A 65 0.10 -15.41 10.95
C ASN A 65 1.14 -16.44 11.42
N SER A 66 2.33 -16.44 10.83
CA SER A 66 3.45 -17.28 11.27
C SER A 66 4.12 -16.79 12.55
N LEU A 67 3.85 -15.54 12.97
CA LEU A 67 4.47 -14.89 14.13
C LEU A 67 3.64 -15.01 15.42
N LYS A 68 2.59 -15.81 15.42
CA LYS A 68 1.78 -16.07 16.61
C LYS A 68 2.64 -16.71 17.71
N GLY A 69 2.62 -16.12 18.91
CA GLY A 69 3.43 -16.54 20.05
C GLY A 69 4.65 -15.67 20.35
N LEU A 70 4.89 -14.62 19.58
CA LEU A 70 5.77 -13.52 20.01
C LEU A 70 5.09 -12.69 21.11
N ASN A 71 5.88 -12.20 22.06
CA ASN A 71 5.41 -11.34 23.14
C ASN A 71 5.71 -9.85 22.92
N ILE A 72 6.38 -9.50 21.80
CA ILE A 72 6.63 -8.14 21.39
C ILE A 72 5.75 -7.76 20.21
N PRO A 73 5.35 -6.49 20.10
CA PRO A 73 4.52 -6.00 18.98
C PRO A 73 5.27 -6.10 17.65
N VAL A 74 4.52 -6.47 16.61
CA VAL A 74 4.98 -6.47 15.23
C VAL A 74 4.15 -5.49 14.42
N LEU A 75 4.80 -4.48 13.83
CA LEU A 75 4.18 -3.53 12.93
C LEU A 75 4.35 -4.00 11.48
N ASN A 76 3.24 -4.03 10.75
CA ASN A 76 3.24 -4.45 9.35
C ASN A 76 3.71 -3.32 8.42
N GLY A 77 4.94 -3.42 7.92
CA GLY A 77 5.51 -2.52 6.90
C GLY A 77 5.13 -2.87 5.45
N GLY A 78 4.22 -3.83 5.28
CA GLY A 78 3.71 -4.33 4.00
C GLY A 78 3.87 -5.85 3.85
N ASP A 79 2.79 -6.52 3.49
CA ASP A 79 2.71 -7.97 3.30
C ASP A 79 2.31 -8.32 1.86
N GLY A 80 3.25 -8.76 1.07
CA GLY A 80 3.04 -9.20 -0.31
C GLY A 80 2.21 -8.23 -1.15
N SER A 81 1.10 -8.71 -1.69
CA SER A 81 0.03 -7.93 -2.34
C SER A 81 -1.20 -7.72 -1.42
N GLY A 82 -1.11 -8.11 -0.13
CA GLY A 82 -2.17 -8.02 0.85
C GLY A 82 -2.40 -6.59 1.34
N ASN A 83 -1.74 -6.19 2.43
CA ASN A 83 -1.97 -4.91 3.10
C ASN A 83 -0.70 -4.06 3.23
N HIS A 84 -0.89 -2.75 3.31
CA HIS A 84 0.13 -1.78 3.69
C HIS A 84 -0.46 -0.74 4.65
N PRO A 85 -0.72 -1.12 5.92
CA PRO A 85 -1.50 -0.31 6.86
C PRO A 85 -0.95 1.10 7.05
N THR A 86 0.38 1.23 7.19
CA THR A 86 1.00 2.54 7.41
C THR A 86 0.94 3.44 6.18
N GLN A 87 0.95 2.89 4.96
CA GLN A 87 0.70 3.68 3.76
C GLN A 87 -0.76 4.17 3.73
N CYS A 88 -1.70 3.30 4.07
CA CYS A 88 -3.09 3.70 4.19
C CYS A 88 -3.27 4.84 5.21
N LEU A 89 -2.62 4.77 6.38
CA LEU A 89 -2.67 5.86 7.37
C LEU A 89 -2.08 7.18 6.83
N LEU A 90 -1.02 7.12 6.01
CA LEU A 90 -0.48 8.31 5.33
C LEU A 90 -1.49 8.89 4.33
N ASP A 91 -2.14 8.04 3.55
CA ASP A 91 -3.14 8.47 2.58
C ASP A 91 -4.35 9.09 3.28
N LEU A 92 -4.86 8.47 4.35
CA LEU A 92 -5.94 9.00 5.18
C LEU A 92 -5.56 10.33 5.85
N LEU A 93 -4.33 10.45 6.35
CA LEU A 93 -3.84 11.70 6.94
C LEU A 93 -3.82 12.83 5.90
N THR A 94 -3.37 12.55 4.68
CA THR A 94 -3.35 13.53 3.58
C THR A 94 -4.77 14.00 3.25
N MET A 95 -5.72 13.06 3.10
CA MET A 95 -7.12 13.37 2.86
C MET A 95 -7.72 14.18 4.03
N TYR A 96 -7.44 13.78 5.27
CA TYR A 96 -7.93 14.51 6.44
C TYR A 96 -7.37 15.92 6.57
N GLN A 97 -6.09 16.13 6.23
CA GLN A 97 -5.46 17.45 6.24
C GLN A 97 -6.08 18.39 5.19
N GLU A 98 -6.48 17.85 4.04
CA GLU A 98 -7.10 18.64 2.97
C GLU A 98 -8.58 18.92 3.24
N PHE A 99 -9.36 17.90 3.64
CA PHE A 99 -10.81 18.00 3.74
C PHE A 99 -11.34 18.22 5.16
N GLY A 100 -10.51 18.06 6.20
CA GLY A 100 -10.91 18.12 7.60
C GLY A 100 -11.82 16.97 8.08
N ARG A 101 -12.08 15.99 7.20
CA ARG A 101 -12.96 14.83 7.46
C ARG A 101 -12.55 13.66 6.57
N LEU A 102 -13.05 12.48 6.86
CA LEU A 102 -12.93 11.27 6.02
C LEU A 102 -14.31 10.72 5.63
N GLU A 103 -15.31 10.92 6.49
CA GLU A 103 -16.69 10.54 6.20
C GLU A 103 -17.24 11.26 4.97
N GLY A 104 -17.84 10.50 4.05
CA GLY A 104 -18.40 10.97 2.80
C GLY A 104 -17.38 11.45 1.76
N ILE A 105 -16.07 11.21 1.96
CA ILE A 105 -15.04 11.44 0.94
C ILE A 105 -15.14 10.36 -0.13
N LYS A 106 -15.06 10.78 -1.39
CA LYS A 106 -15.13 9.94 -2.59
C LYS A 106 -13.75 9.70 -3.15
N LEU A 107 -13.23 8.49 -2.96
CA LEU A 107 -11.90 8.08 -3.42
C LEU A 107 -12.01 7.23 -4.69
N ALA A 108 -11.42 7.67 -5.79
CA ALA A 108 -11.21 6.85 -6.99
C ALA A 108 -9.78 6.35 -7.06
N ILE A 109 -9.57 5.04 -7.08
CA ILE A 109 -8.24 4.41 -7.20
C ILE A 109 -8.10 3.86 -8.63
N ILE A 110 -7.07 4.32 -9.35
CA ILE A 110 -6.92 4.05 -10.78
C ILE A 110 -5.60 3.31 -11.04
N GLY A 111 -5.67 2.19 -11.75
CA GLY A 111 -4.50 1.48 -12.23
C GLY A 111 -4.49 -0.02 -12.00
N ASP A 112 -3.36 -0.56 -11.55
CA ASP A 112 -3.14 -1.97 -11.27
C ASP A 112 -3.71 -2.37 -9.90
N ILE A 113 -5.02 -2.61 -9.86
CA ILE A 113 -5.76 -2.91 -8.63
C ILE A 113 -5.42 -4.30 -8.10
N ALA A 114 -5.26 -5.29 -9.00
CA ALA A 114 -5.03 -6.69 -8.62
C ALA A 114 -3.77 -6.87 -7.78
N HIS A 115 -2.72 -6.13 -8.07
CA HIS A 115 -1.42 -6.27 -7.42
C HIS A 115 -1.15 -5.17 -6.37
N SER A 116 -2.11 -4.27 -6.15
CA SER A 116 -1.95 -3.14 -5.22
C SER A 116 -2.48 -3.44 -3.83
N ARG A 117 -1.57 -3.61 -2.87
CA ARG A 117 -1.91 -3.64 -1.44
C ARG A 117 -2.42 -2.29 -0.91
N VAL A 118 -2.02 -1.19 -1.54
CA VAL A 118 -2.51 0.15 -1.20
C VAL A 118 -4.00 0.27 -1.53
N ALA A 119 -4.42 -0.24 -2.68
CA ALA A 119 -5.84 -0.29 -3.05
C ALA A 119 -6.69 -1.08 -2.05
N ALA A 120 -6.19 -2.24 -1.59
CA ALA A 120 -6.88 -3.07 -0.62
C ALA A 120 -7.03 -2.36 0.73
N SER A 121 -5.95 -1.82 1.27
CA SER A 121 -5.95 -1.15 2.57
C SER A 121 -6.81 0.13 2.57
N ASN A 122 -6.76 0.93 1.50
CA ASN A 122 -7.59 2.13 1.40
C ASN A 122 -9.07 1.80 1.24
N LYS A 123 -9.44 0.76 0.47
CA LYS A 123 -10.82 0.31 0.38
C LYS A 123 -11.40 -0.03 1.75
N GLU A 124 -10.71 -0.90 2.50
CA GLU A 124 -11.14 -1.30 3.85
C GLU A 124 -11.26 -0.10 4.79
N ALA A 125 -10.28 0.80 4.77
CA ALA A 125 -10.28 1.98 5.62
C ALA A 125 -11.43 2.95 5.26
N MET A 126 -11.69 3.20 3.98
CA MET A 126 -12.79 4.07 3.56
C MET A 126 -14.14 3.50 3.96
N GLU A 127 -14.36 2.19 3.83
CA GLU A 127 -15.59 1.51 4.30
C GLU A 127 -15.80 1.69 5.81
N ILE A 128 -14.74 1.53 6.62
CA ILE A 128 -14.79 1.68 8.08
C ILE A 128 -15.08 3.14 8.47
N LEU A 129 -14.54 4.10 7.74
CA LEU A 129 -14.59 5.52 8.07
C LEU A 129 -15.78 6.27 7.42
N GLY A 130 -16.65 5.54 6.72
CA GLY A 130 -17.85 6.11 6.10
C GLY A 130 -17.56 6.92 4.82
N GLY A 131 -16.43 6.68 4.18
CA GLY A 131 -16.12 7.18 2.84
C GLY A 131 -16.59 6.20 1.76
N GLU A 132 -16.48 6.63 0.52
CA GLU A 132 -16.81 5.83 -0.66
C GLU A 132 -15.54 5.56 -1.48
N CYS A 133 -15.39 4.34 -2.01
CA CYS A 133 -14.23 3.97 -2.79
C CYS A 133 -14.66 3.25 -4.08
N VAL A 134 -14.21 3.75 -5.23
CA VAL A 134 -14.40 3.12 -6.53
C VAL A 134 -13.06 2.87 -7.21
N PHE A 135 -13.05 1.96 -8.16
CA PHE A 135 -11.85 1.54 -8.86
C PHE A 135 -11.98 1.71 -10.37
N SER A 136 -10.86 2.01 -11.03
CA SER A 136 -10.78 2.01 -12.48
C SER A 136 -9.45 1.42 -12.94
N GLY A 137 -9.51 0.61 -14.00
CA GLY A 137 -8.31 -0.02 -14.55
C GLY A 137 -8.65 -1.14 -15.54
N PRO A 138 -7.65 -1.69 -16.22
CA PRO A 138 -7.83 -2.80 -17.15
C PRO A 138 -8.55 -4.00 -16.51
N GLU A 139 -9.44 -4.66 -17.24
CA GLU A 139 -10.22 -5.81 -16.74
C GLU A 139 -9.34 -6.92 -16.15
N PHE A 140 -8.20 -7.20 -16.78
CA PHE A 140 -7.26 -8.23 -16.33
C PHE A 140 -6.48 -7.83 -15.06
N TRP A 141 -6.59 -6.57 -14.60
CA TRP A 141 -6.05 -6.08 -13.33
C TRP A 141 -7.13 -5.77 -12.29
N GLN A 142 -8.34 -6.28 -12.52
CA GLN A 142 -9.42 -6.10 -11.55
C GLN A 142 -9.40 -7.17 -10.45
N ARG A 143 -9.91 -6.81 -9.27
CA ARG A 143 -10.19 -7.74 -8.17
C ARG A 143 -11.69 -7.99 -8.10
N LYS A 144 -12.06 -9.24 -7.89
CA LYS A 144 -13.47 -9.62 -7.68
C LYS A 144 -14.02 -8.98 -6.39
N GLY A 145 -15.24 -8.45 -6.46
CA GLY A 145 -15.92 -7.86 -5.30
C GLY A 145 -15.53 -6.40 -5.02
N TYR A 146 -14.90 -5.74 -6.00
CA TYR A 146 -14.65 -4.30 -5.97
C TYR A 146 -15.61 -3.57 -6.92
N ASP A 147 -15.98 -2.34 -6.60
CA ASP A 147 -16.89 -1.50 -7.39
C ASP A 147 -16.10 -0.74 -8.45
N TYR A 148 -16.27 -1.11 -9.72
CA TYR A 148 -15.57 -0.48 -10.84
C TYR A 148 -16.42 0.56 -11.53
N MET A 149 -15.77 1.65 -11.89
CA MET A 149 -16.34 2.77 -12.65
C MET A 149 -15.45 3.08 -13.85
N GLU A 150 -16.04 3.53 -14.95
CA GLU A 150 -15.26 4.02 -16.08
C GLU A 150 -14.42 5.24 -15.65
N ILE A 151 -13.20 5.34 -16.17
CA ILE A 151 -12.21 6.30 -15.65
C ILE A 151 -12.69 7.75 -15.74
N ASP A 152 -13.30 8.16 -16.84
CA ASP A 152 -13.74 9.55 -17.01
C ASP A 152 -14.93 9.90 -16.08
N GLU A 153 -15.74 8.89 -15.73
CA GLU A 153 -16.80 9.03 -14.73
C GLU A 153 -16.21 9.06 -13.31
N ALA A 154 -15.26 8.18 -13.02
CA ALA A 154 -14.58 8.12 -11.74
C ALA A 154 -13.86 9.44 -11.41
N VAL A 155 -13.17 10.02 -12.40
CA VAL A 155 -12.46 11.31 -12.25
C VAL A 155 -13.42 12.46 -11.96
N LYS A 156 -14.60 12.49 -12.57
CA LYS A 156 -15.62 13.53 -12.31
C LYS A 156 -16.32 13.33 -10.96
N TRP A 157 -16.45 12.10 -10.52
CA TRP A 157 -17.15 11.74 -9.29
C TRP A 157 -16.31 11.98 -8.04
N ALA A 158 -14.98 11.83 -8.14
CA ALA A 158 -14.08 11.77 -7.01
C ALA A 158 -13.79 13.14 -6.37
N ASP A 159 -13.60 13.12 -5.04
CA ASP A 159 -12.93 14.17 -4.27
C ASP A 159 -11.41 13.91 -4.25
N VAL A 160 -11.02 12.63 -4.33
CA VAL A 160 -9.62 12.19 -4.35
C VAL A 160 -9.42 11.18 -5.47
N VAL A 161 -8.48 11.45 -6.36
CA VAL A 161 -8.03 10.50 -7.39
C VAL A 161 -6.65 9.97 -7.01
N MET A 162 -6.56 8.66 -6.74
CA MET A 162 -5.30 8.00 -6.43
C MET A 162 -4.82 7.21 -7.65
N MET A 163 -3.68 7.62 -8.20
CA MET A 163 -3.05 6.94 -9.32
C MET A 163 -2.08 5.86 -8.82
N LEU A 164 -2.24 4.63 -9.26
CA LEU A 164 -1.34 3.54 -8.89
C LEU A 164 -0.20 3.38 -9.90
N ARG A 165 0.96 2.99 -9.42
CA ARG A 165 2.08 2.54 -10.25
C ARG A 165 1.75 1.18 -10.85
N ILE A 166 2.04 0.97 -12.12
CA ILE A 166 2.04 -0.36 -12.74
C ILE A 166 3.17 -1.19 -12.10
N GLN A 167 2.85 -2.37 -11.59
CA GLN A 167 3.80 -3.25 -10.91
C GLN A 167 4.29 -4.35 -11.85
N ASN A 168 5.02 -3.99 -12.92
CA ASN A 168 5.52 -4.92 -13.94
C ASN A 168 6.26 -6.12 -13.35
N GLU A 169 6.91 -5.95 -12.20
CA GLU A 169 7.62 -6.99 -11.46
C GLU A 169 6.72 -8.08 -10.86
N ARG A 170 5.40 -7.87 -10.87
CA ARG A 170 4.39 -8.79 -10.33
C ARG A 170 3.47 -9.38 -11.39
N HIS A 171 3.62 -8.95 -12.64
CA HIS A 171 2.81 -9.46 -13.73
C HIS A 171 3.41 -10.76 -14.29
N GLU A 172 2.59 -11.78 -14.43
CA GLU A 172 2.88 -12.91 -15.30
C GLU A 172 2.75 -12.45 -16.76
N THR A 173 3.63 -12.93 -17.62
CA THR A 173 4.00 -12.35 -18.93
C THR A 173 2.90 -12.20 -20.00
N ASP A 174 1.67 -12.65 -19.77
CA ASP A 174 0.65 -12.75 -20.81
C ASP A 174 -0.40 -11.61 -20.86
N ASN A 175 -0.44 -10.71 -19.87
CA ASN A 175 -1.42 -9.64 -19.79
C ASN A 175 -0.74 -8.27 -19.66
N THR A 176 -0.02 -7.86 -20.69
CA THR A 176 0.67 -6.56 -20.72
C THR A 176 0.00 -5.59 -21.69
N MET A 177 -0.29 -4.41 -21.19
CA MET A 177 -0.66 -3.26 -22.00
C MET A 177 0.59 -2.40 -22.21
N SER A 178 0.78 -1.83 -23.40
CA SER A 178 1.89 -0.90 -23.63
C SER A 178 1.73 0.36 -22.77
N ASN A 179 2.85 0.98 -22.39
CA ASN A 179 2.83 2.21 -21.59
C ASN A 179 2.04 3.34 -22.28
N SER A 180 2.12 3.45 -23.61
CA SER A 180 1.37 4.43 -24.39
C SER A 180 -0.13 4.19 -24.34
N GLU A 181 -0.57 2.94 -24.54
CA GLU A 181 -1.97 2.55 -24.45
C GLU A 181 -2.52 2.74 -23.03
N TYR A 182 -1.74 2.35 -22.00
CA TYR A 182 -2.12 2.57 -20.62
C TYR A 182 -2.30 4.06 -20.29
N LEU A 183 -1.36 4.91 -20.72
CA LEU A 183 -1.44 6.36 -20.50
C LEU A 183 -2.68 6.95 -21.20
N GLU A 184 -2.98 6.52 -22.41
CA GLU A 184 -4.16 6.97 -23.15
C GLU A 184 -5.46 6.55 -22.44
N ARG A 185 -5.57 5.28 -22.06
CA ARG A 185 -6.80 4.70 -21.51
C ARG A 185 -7.00 4.98 -20.01
N TYR A 186 -5.94 4.96 -19.20
CA TYR A 186 -6.02 5.03 -17.74
C TYR A 186 -5.11 6.11 -17.11
N GLY A 187 -4.32 6.83 -17.88
CA GLY A 187 -3.44 7.87 -17.37
C GLY A 187 -4.19 9.15 -17.03
N MET A 188 -3.69 9.89 -16.04
CA MET A 188 -4.12 11.27 -15.76
C MET A 188 -3.45 12.20 -16.78
N ASN A 189 -4.14 12.44 -17.87
CA ASN A 189 -3.74 13.39 -18.92
C ASN A 189 -4.43 14.74 -18.73
N GLU A 190 -4.05 15.75 -19.52
CA GLU A 190 -4.59 17.10 -19.44
C GLU A 190 -6.13 17.14 -19.60
N ARG A 191 -6.70 16.30 -20.48
CA ARG A 191 -8.15 16.19 -20.66
C ARG A 191 -8.84 15.75 -19.37
N ARG A 192 -8.33 14.73 -18.70
CA ARG A 192 -8.90 14.21 -17.43
C ARG A 192 -8.65 15.15 -16.28
N TYR A 193 -7.49 15.80 -16.25
CA TYR A 193 -7.20 16.83 -15.25
C TYR A 193 -8.25 17.97 -15.30
N ASN A 194 -8.63 18.40 -16.51
CA ASN A 194 -9.67 19.41 -16.70
C ASN A 194 -11.11 18.93 -16.41
N MET A 195 -11.31 17.63 -16.12
CA MET A 195 -12.59 17.06 -15.68
C MET A 195 -12.75 16.97 -14.17
N LEU A 196 -11.65 17.16 -13.42
CA LEU A 196 -11.67 17.10 -11.96
C LEU A 196 -12.59 18.18 -11.38
N ASN A 197 -13.20 17.89 -10.24
CA ASN A 197 -13.85 18.91 -9.44
C ASN A 197 -12.81 19.89 -8.89
N ASP A 198 -13.18 21.15 -8.69
CA ASP A 198 -12.25 22.21 -8.25
C ASP A 198 -11.53 21.90 -6.92
N HIS A 199 -12.16 21.10 -6.06
CA HIS A 199 -11.60 20.69 -4.77
C HIS A 199 -10.88 19.33 -4.81
N CYS A 200 -10.86 18.67 -5.97
CA CYS A 200 -10.29 17.34 -6.08
C CYS A 200 -8.76 17.36 -5.97
N ILE A 201 -8.21 16.44 -5.17
CA ILE A 201 -6.76 16.23 -5.10
C ILE A 201 -6.34 14.96 -5.83
N ILE A 202 -5.12 14.98 -6.36
CA ILE A 202 -4.50 13.81 -7.00
C ILE A 202 -3.43 13.27 -6.06
N MET A 203 -3.52 11.99 -5.75
CA MET A 203 -2.55 11.25 -4.93
C MET A 203 -1.89 10.12 -5.74
N HIS A 204 -0.78 9.62 -5.23
CA HIS A 204 -0.02 8.54 -5.87
C HIS A 204 0.58 7.59 -4.82
#